data_a26e15cfceb57582be1f68aacd7f6542
#
_entry.id   a26e15cfceb57582be1f68aacd7f6542
#
_cell.length_a   1.000
_cell.length_b   1.000
_cell.length_c   1.000
_cell.angle_alpha   90.00
_cell.angle_beta   90.00
_cell.angle_gamma   90.00
#
_symmetry.space_group_name_H-M   'P 1'
#
loop_
_entity.id
_entity.type
_entity.pdbx_description
1 polymer ?
#
loop_
_entity_poly.entity_id
_entity_poly.type
_entity_poly.pdbx_seq_one_letter_code
_entity_poly.pdbx_strand_id
1 'polypeptide(L)'
;MKSFYLLLLTFISVNVVAQNEQNPNHYSRNSLEPALEPFYHGVASGDPLSDAVIIWTRITLNETAPVDVNWRMATDTLFANVVSNGTATTDSSTDWTINVDVTGLEADSWYYYDFEHNGSHSLIGRTRTAPTGGVDHLRFGVVSCQSYENGYYHAYREI
;
A
#
# COMPACT_ATOMS: atom_id res chain seq x y z
N MET A 1 -44.96 -27.22 64.87
CA MET A 1 -45.17 -26.38 63.71
C MET A 1 -43.77 -25.93 63.26
N LYS A 2 -43.23 -26.50 62.18
CA LYS A 2 -41.91 -26.16 61.62
C LYS A 2 -42.17 -25.25 60.40
N SER A 3 -41.74 -24.01 60.51
CA SER A 3 -41.86 -23.00 59.43
C SER A 3 -40.75 -23.26 58.43
N PHE A 4 -41.13 -23.56 57.19
CA PHE A 4 -40.24 -23.68 56.03
C PHE A 4 -40.09 -22.28 55.40
N TYR A 5 -38.89 -21.70 55.51
CA TYR A 5 -38.56 -20.54 54.72
C TYR A 5 -38.10 -20.97 53.33
N LEU A 6 -38.89 -20.64 52.32
CA LEU A 6 -38.54 -20.81 50.92
C LEU A 6 -37.64 -19.65 50.50
N LEU A 7 -36.35 -19.90 50.28
CA LEU A 7 -35.41 -18.93 49.78
C LEU A 7 -35.58 -18.82 48.27
N LEU A 8 -36.18 -17.73 47.81
CA LEU A 8 -36.33 -17.42 46.38
C LEU A 8 -35.01 -16.85 45.87
N LEU A 9 -34.21 -17.66 45.17
CA LEU A 9 -33.03 -17.22 44.45
C LEU A 9 -33.45 -16.57 43.12
N THR A 10 -33.46 -15.26 43.07
CA THR A 10 -33.60 -14.51 41.80
C THR A 10 -32.28 -14.51 41.06
N PHE A 11 -32.24 -15.27 39.95
CA PHE A 11 -31.14 -15.16 38.98
C PHE A 11 -31.28 -13.85 38.22
N ILE A 12 -30.41 -12.88 38.49
CA ILE A 12 -30.25 -11.70 37.64
C ILE A 12 -29.33 -12.12 36.51
N SER A 13 -29.87 -12.38 35.33
CA SER A 13 -29.11 -12.55 34.11
C SER A 13 -28.62 -11.14 33.66
N VAL A 14 -27.38 -10.86 33.89
CA VAL A 14 -26.72 -9.67 33.29
C VAL A 14 -26.44 -10.01 31.83
N ASN A 15 -27.26 -9.50 30.93
CA ASN A 15 -26.95 -9.51 29.51
C ASN A 15 -25.82 -8.48 29.29
N VAL A 16 -24.60 -8.94 29.21
CA VAL A 16 -23.48 -8.14 28.68
C VAL A 16 -23.71 -8.05 27.16
N VAL A 17 -24.37 -6.99 26.73
CA VAL A 17 -24.34 -6.58 25.34
C VAL A 17 -22.93 -6.06 25.11
N ALA A 18 -22.08 -6.84 24.45
CA ALA A 18 -20.83 -6.33 23.91
C ALA A 18 -21.24 -5.20 22.94
N GLN A 19 -21.13 -3.97 23.38
CA GLN A 19 -21.18 -2.83 22.49
C GLN A 19 -19.99 -2.98 21.55
N ASN A 20 -20.28 -3.37 20.33
CA ASN A 20 -19.34 -3.27 19.24
C ASN A 20 -19.16 -1.77 19.02
N GLU A 21 -18.21 -1.16 19.75
CA GLU A 21 -17.77 0.19 19.46
C GLU A 21 -17.23 0.12 18.04
N GLN A 22 -18.05 0.53 17.08
CA GLN A 22 -17.60 0.74 15.73
C GLN A 22 -16.51 1.80 15.82
N ASN A 23 -15.26 1.35 15.78
CA ASN A 23 -14.13 2.25 15.61
C ASN A 23 -14.48 3.12 14.39
N PRO A 24 -14.67 4.45 14.52
CA PRO A 24 -15.04 5.32 13.41
C PRO A 24 -14.00 5.32 12.29
N ASN A 25 -12.84 4.70 12.52
CA ASN A 25 -11.76 4.51 11.56
C ASN A 25 -11.69 3.04 11.05
N HIS A 26 -12.68 2.21 11.34
CA HIS A 26 -12.78 0.88 10.78
C HIS A 26 -13.20 1.03 9.31
N TYR A 27 -12.23 1.17 8.44
CA TYR A 27 -12.50 1.02 7.00
C TYR A 27 -13.02 -0.39 6.77
N SER A 28 -14.25 -0.50 6.31
CA SER A 28 -14.78 -1.77 5.82
C SER A 28 -13.78 -2.29 4.77
N ARG A 29 -13.40 -3.57 4.86
CA ARG A 29 -12.56 -4.24 3.85
C ARG A 29 -13.11 -4.10 2.42
N ASN A 30 -14.35 -3.66 2.29
CA ASN A 30 -15.07 -3.50 1.04
C ASN A 30 -15.14 -2.04 0.56
N SER A 31 -14.62 -1.06 1.29
CA SER A 31 -14.62 0.34 0.85
C SER A 31 -13.23 0.70 0.30
N LEU A 32 -13.04 0.52 -1.00
CA LEU A 32 -11.91 1.09 -1.71
C LEU A 32 -12.08 2.61 -1.74
N GLU A 33 -10.98 3.35 -1.57
CA GLU A 33 -11.00 4.82 -1.66
C GLU A 33 -11.22 5.25 -3.12
N PRO A 34 -12.37 5.82 -3.50
CA PRO A 34 -12.67 6.10 -4.90
C PRO A 34 -11.66 7.03 -5.59
N ALA A 35 -11.00 7.90 -4.81
CA ALA A 35 -9.99 8.80 -5.33
C ALA A 35 -8.71 8.09 -5.82
N LEU A 36 -8.54 6.81 -5.46
CA LEU A 36 -7.38 6.01 -5.88
C LEU A 36 -7.69 5.07 -7.06
N GLU A 37 -8.89 5.14 -7.63
CA GLU A 37 -9.26 4.27 -8.77
C GLU A 37 -8.36 4.51 -9.98
N PRO A 38 -7.84 3.46 -10.63
CA PRO A 38 -7.91 2.02 -10.32
C PRO A 38 -6.73 1.52 -9.44
N PHE A 39 -5.89 2.41 -8.92
CA PHE A 39 -4.63 2.12 -8.21
C PHE A 39 -4.81 2.00 -6.70
N TYR A 40 -5.83 1.29 -6.24
CA TYR A 40 -6.18 1.17 -4.81
C TYR A 40 -5.10 0.55 -3.92
N HIS A 41 -4.14 -0.16 -4.54
CA HIS A 41 -3.10 -0.91 -3.82
C HIS A 41 -1.81 -0.11 -3.63
N GLY A 42 -1.81 1.16 -4.08
CA GLY A 42 -0.64 2.01 -3.99
C GLY A 42 0.47 1.61 -4.96
N VAL A 43 1.67 2.07 -4.69
CA VAL A 43 2.87 1.78 -5.47
C VAL A 43 4.01 1.34 -4.56
N ALA A 44 4.94 0.55 -5.08
CA ALA A 44 6.13 0.10 -4.37
C ALA A 44 7.34 0.13 -5.28
N SER A 45 8.54 0.19 -4.70
CA SER A 45 9.79 -0.03 -5.41
C SER A 45 10.69 -0.97 -4.62
N GLY A 46 11.58 -1.65 -5.32
CA GLY A 46 12.47 -2.63 -4.73
C GLY A 46 13.70 -2.90 -5.58
N ASP A 47 14.58 -3.75 -5.07
CA ASP A 47 15.79 -4.24 -5.73
C ASP A 47 16.65 -3.11 -6.34
N PRO A 48 17.04 -2.09 -5.54
CA PRO A 48 17.80 -0.96 -6.06
C PRO A 48 19.23 -1.38 -6.42
N LEU A 49 19.55 -1.28 -7.71
CA LEU A 49 20.91 -1.34 -8.23
C LEU A 49 21.47 0.08 -8.38
N SER A 50 22.74 0.21 -8.76
CA SER A 50 23.34 1.52 -8.98
C SER A 50 22.78 2.26 -10.19
N ASP A 51 22.17 1.55 -11.13
CA ASP A 51 21.65 2.07 -12.39
C ASP A 51 20.23 1.58 -12.72
N ALA A 52 19.57 0.90 -11.77
CA ALA A 52 18.24 0.34 -11.97
C ALA A 52 17.45 0.24 -10.68
N VAL A 53 16.11 0.14 -10.83
CA VAL A 53 15.17 -0.14 -9.74
C VAL A 53 13.91 -0.78 -10.30
N ILE A 54 13.34 -1.73 -9.58
CA ILE A 54 12.01 -2.25 -9.90
C ILE A 54 10.95 -1.33 -9.30
N ILE A 55 9.97 -0.92 -10.11
CA ILE A 55 8.76 -0.25 -9.65
C ILE A 55 7.55 -1.16 -9.84
N TRP A 56 6.59 -1.05 -8.93
CA TRP A 56 5.45 -1.94 -8.84
C TRP A 56 4.16 -1.19 -8.57
N THR A 57 3.08 -1.69 -9.17
CA THR A 57 1.71 -1.39 -8.76
C THR A 57 0.79 -2.58 -9.05
N ARG A 58 -0.45 -2.50 -8.59
CA ARG A 58 -1.56 -3.40 -8.95
C ARG A 58 -2.78 -2.55 -9.27
N ILE A 59 -3.43 -2.83 -10.37
CA ILE A 59 -4.68 -2.16 -10.73
C ILE A 59 -5.88 -3.07 -10.42
N THR A 60 -7.02 -2.44 -10.15
CA THR A 60 -8.30 -3.14 -9.95
C THR A 60 -9.30 -2.64 -10.98
N LEU A 61 -9.63 -3.50 -11.91
CA LEU A 61 -10.55 -3.23 -13.01
C LEU A 61 -11.61 -4.33 -13.10
N ASN A 62 -12.72 -4.03 -13.76
CA ASN A 62 -13.74 -5.02 -14.14
C ASN A 62 -13.51 -5.56 -15.56
N GLU A 63 -12.30 -5.43 -16.08
CA GLU A 63 -11.90 -5.88 -17.40
C GLU A 63 -11.60 -7.38 -17.41
N THR A 64 -11.80 -8.02 -18.57
CA THR A 64 -11.43 -9.42 -18.81
C THR A 64 -10.30 -9.56 -19.82
N ALA A 65 -10.01 -8.50 -20.57
CA ALA A 65 -8.92 -8.43 -21.54
C ALA A 65 -7.67 -7.80 -20.90
N PRO A 66 -6.48 -8.10 -21.41
CA PRO A 66 -5.25 -7.41 -21.03
C PRO A 66 -5.38 -5.90 -21.24
N VAL A 67 -4.77 -5.13 -20.33
CA VAL A 67 -4.76 -3.67 -20.37
C VAL A 67 -3.35 -3.12 -20.33
N ASP A 68 -3.16 -1.98 -20.96
CA ASP A 68 -1.91 -1.25 -20.93
C ASP A 68 -1.94 -0.19 -19.84
N VAL A 69 -0.84 -0.10 -19.11
CA VAL A 69 -0.61 0.88 -18.06
C VAL A 69 0.68 1.62 -18.36
N ASN A 70 0.59 2.91 -18.51
CA ASN A 70 1.75 3.76 -18.68
C ASN A 70 2.47 3.96 -17.36
N TRP A 71 3.76 4.14 -17.40
CA TRP A 71 4.57 4.51 -16.26
C TRP A 71 5.60 5.56 -16.65
N ARG A 72 6.01 6.36 -15.69
CA ARG A 72 7.08 7.35 -15.86
C ARG A 72 7.89 7.50 -14.59
N MET A 73 9.14 7.88 -14.76
CA MET A 73 10.07 8.17 -13.69
C MET A 73 10.76 9.51 -13.95
N ALA A 74 10.88 10.33 -12.90
CA ALA A 74 11.41 11.69 -12.98
C ALA A 74 12.34 11.99 -11.79
N THR A 75 13.12 13.05 -11.88
CA THR A 75 13.94 13.57 -10.78
C THR A 75 13.18 14.54 -9.88
N ASP A 76 11.93 14.85 -10.18
CA ASP A 76 11.08 15.77 -9.42
C ASP A 76 9.62 15.28 -9.34
N THR A 77 8.88 15.75 -8.34
CA THR A 77 7.49 15.36 -8.07
C THR A 77 6.47 15.97 -9.03
N LEU A 78 6.87 16.95 -9.83
CA LEU A 78 6.00 17.57 -10.84
C LEU A 78 6.16 16.90 -12.21
N PHE A 79 7.07 15.91 -12.31
CA PHE A 79 7.41 15.22 -13.56
C PHE A 79 7.83 16.18 -14.68
N ALA A 80 8.47 17.29 -14.31
CA ALA A 80 9.02 18.24 -15.28
C ALA A 80 10.28 17.66 -15.98
N ASN A 81 11.04 16.81 -15.28
CA ASN A 81 12.24 16.16 -15.78
C ASN A 81 12.08 14.64 -15.76
N VAL A 82 11.30 14.13 -16.71
CA VAL A 82 11.11 12.68 -16.90
C VAL A 82 12.40 12.10 -17.50
N VAL A 83 12.97 11.11 -16.80
CA VAL A 83 14.20 10.42 -17.21
C VAL A 83 13.94 9.08 -17.88
N SER A 84 12.82 8.43 -17.56
CA SER A 84 12.40 7.17 -18.17
C SER A 84 10.88 7.06 -18.17
N ASN A 85 10.32 6.39 -19.17
CA ASN A 85 8.89 6.10 -19.26
C ASN A 85 8.65 4.90 -20.18
N GLY A 86 7.45 4.36 -20.13
CA GLY A 86 7.05 3.26 -20.99
C GLY A 86 5.63 2.80 -20.72
N THR A 87 5.28 1.67 -21.30
CA THR A 87 3.98 1.01 -21.12
C THR A 87 4.22 -0.44 -20.73
N ALA A 88 3.46 -0.93 -19.77
CA ALA A 88 3.44 -2.34 -19.36
C ALA A 88 2.02 -2.88 -19.51
N THR A 89 1.90 -4.10 -20.04
CA THR A 89 0.62 -4.78 -20.19
C THR A 89 0.42 -5.74 -19.02
N THR A 90 -0.79 -5.78 -18.47
CA THR A 90 -1.16 -6.69 -17.38
C THR A 90 -2.54 -7.30 -17.63
N ASP A 91 -2.81 -8.43 -17.00
CA ASP A 91 -4.09 -9.12 -17.06
C ASP A 91 -4.35 -9.98 -15.80
N SER A 92 -5.45 -10.72 -15.80
CA SER A 92 -5.85 -11.58 -14.71
C SER A 92 -4.88 -12.72 -14.40
N SER A 93 -4.03 -13.13 -15.34
CA SER A 93 -3.05 -14.21 -15.11
C SER A 93 -1.91 -13.78 -14.20
N THR A 94 -1.64 -12.47 -14.13
CA THR A 94 -0.66 -11.84 -13.25
C THR A 94 -1.31 -11.15 -12.05
N ASP A 95 -2.59 -11.41 -11.77
CA ASP A 95 -3.38 -10.74 -10.74
C ASP A 95 -3.36 -9.21 -10.91
N TRP A 96 -3.34 -8.74 -12.16
CA TRP A 96 -3.32 -7.32 -12.51
C TRP A 96 -2.13 -6.55 -11.92
N THR A 97 -1.04 -7.24 -11.59
CA THR A 97 0.19 -6.63 -11.11
C THR A 97 1.08 -6.19 -12.26
N ILE A 98 1.85 -5.15 -12.01
CA ILE A 98 2.83 -4.56 -12.93
C ILE A 98 4.15 -4.49 -12.20
N ASN A 99 5.19 -5.03 -12.82
CA ASN A 99 6.57 -4.92 -12.40
C ASN A 99 7.38 -4.37 -13.58
N VAL A 100 8.06 -3.26 -13.37
CA VAL A 100 8.91 -2.65 -14.39
C VAL A 100 10.32 -2.52 -13.84
N ASP A 101 11.28 -3.10 -14.54
CA ASP A 101 12.70 -2.89 -14.29
C ASP A 101 13.14 -1.62 -15.04
N VAL A 102 13.28 -0.53 -14.30
CA VAL A 102 13.68 0.78 -14.84
C VAL A 102 15.20 0.87 -14.78
N THR A 103 15.85 0.88 -15.93
CA THR A 103 17.30 0.88 -16.09
C THR A 103 17.85 2.22 -16.63
N GLY A 104 19.16 2.39 -16.61
CA GLY A 104 19.83 3.58 -17.15
C GLY A 104 19.73 4.79 -16.22
N LEU A 105 19.58 4.56 -14.93
CA LEU A 105 19.48 5.58 -13.90
C LEU A 105 20.87 5.96 -13.39
N GLU A 106 20.99 7.18 -12.81
CA GLU A 106 22.20 7.60 -12.12
C GLU A 106 22.28 6.98 -10.72
N ALA A 107 23.48 6.62 -10.28
CA ALA A 107 23.73 6.03 -8.98
C ALA A 107 23.47 7.04 -7.84
N ASP A 108 23.10 6.50 -6.66
CA ASP A 108 22.89 7.27 -5.42
C ASP A 108 21.90 8.43 -5.57
N SER A 109 20.92 8.29 -6.47
CA SER A 109 20.03 9.36 -6.91
C SER A 109 18.57 9.08 -6.55
N TRP A 110 17.85 10.14 -6.16
CA TRP A 110 16.43 10.07 -5.85
C TRP A 110 15.59 10.21 -7.12
N TYR A 111 14.55 9.38 -7.20
CA TYR A 111 13.57 9.39 -8.28
C TYR A 111 12.16 9.34 -7.74
N TYR A 112 11.24 9.88 -8.54
CA TYR A 112 9.79 9.84 -8.32
C TYR A 112 9.14 9.16 -9.50
N TYR A 113 8.11 8.37 -9.26
CA TYR A 113 7.45 7.61 -10.31
C TYR A 113 5.96 7.52 -10.05
N ASP A 114 5.18 7.39 -11.11
CA ASP A 114 3.76 7.08 -11.07
C ASP A 114 3.38 6.16 -12.23
N PHE A 115 2.18 5.63 -12.13
CA PHE A 115 1.51 4.84 -13.15
C PHE A 115 0.25 5.57 -13.61
N GLU A 116 -0.13 5.37 -14.87
CA GLU A 116 -1.31 6.01 -15.47
C GLU A 116 -2.10 4.99 -16.28
N HIS A 117 -3.41 4.99 -16.13
CA HIS A 117 -4.34 4.21 -16.94
C HIS A 117 -5.58 5.05 -17.23
N ASN A 118 -5.87 5.28 -18.53
CA ASN A 118 -7.03 6.04 -18.99
C ASN A 118 -7.21 7.42 -18.33
N GLY A 119 -6.11 8.14 -18.08
CA GLY A 119 -6.11 9.47 -17.48
C GLY A 119 -6.16 9.47 -15.94
N SER A 120 -6.28 8.30 -15.30
CA SER A 120 -6.16 8.17 -13.84
C SER A 120 -4.72 7.88 -13.46
N HIS A 121 -4.21 8.57 -12.44
CA HIS A 121 -2.85 8.39 -11.95
C HIS A 121 -2.80 7.69 -10.60
N SER A 122 -1.76 6.90 -10.37
CA SER A 122 -1.44 6.35 -9.05
C SER A 122 -0.95 7.43 -8.08
N LEU A 123 -0.76 7.06 -6.83
CA LEU A 123 0.08 7.85 -5.92
C LEU A 123 1.50 7.95 -6.49
N ILE A 124 2.19 9.05 -6.15
CA ILE A 124 3.59 9.23 -6.52
C ILE A 124 4.46 8.40 -5.57
N GLY A 125 5.22 7.45 -6.12
CA GLY A 125 6.23 6.72 -5.41
C GLY A 125 7.56 7.48 -5.39
N ARG A 126 8.38 7.21 -4.38
CA ARG A 126 9.75 7.72 -4.27
C ARG A 126 10.71 6.57 -4.07
N THR A 127 11.80 6.56 -4.80
CA THR A 127 12.84 5.53 -4.71
C THR A 127 14.23 6.14 -4.81
N ARG A 128 15.26 5.35 -4.51
CA ARG A 128 16.65 5.75 -4.64
C ARG A 128 17.47 4.58 -5.15
N THR A 129 18.33 4.85 -6.13
CA THR A 129 19.32 3.89 -6.62
C THR A 129 20.45 3.68 -5.60
N ALA A 130 21.07 2.52 -5.66
CA ALA A 130 22.22 2.21 -4.81
C ALA A 130 23.46 3.02 -5.25
N PRO A 131 24.41 3.31 -4.34
CA PRO A 131 25.69 3.91 -4.69
C PRO A 131 26.59 2.90 -5.43
N THR A 132 27.53 3.39 -6.24
CA THR A 132 28.53 2.56 -6.95
C THR A 132 29.76 2.19 -6.13
N GLY A 133 29.96 2.83 -4.99
CA GLY A 133 31.14 2.66 -4.15
C GLY A 133 30.82 2.15 -2.75
N GLY A 134 31.86 1.95 -1.96
CA GLY A 134 31.69 1.65 -0.54
C GLY A 134 31.04 2.82 0.19
N VAL A 135 30.14 2.50 1.11
CA VAL A 135 29.48 3.45 2.02
C VAL A 135 29.96 3.19 3.45
N ASP A 136 30.15 4.23 4.22
CA ASP A 136 30.62 4.10 5.61
C ASP A 136 29.57 3.45 6.50
N HIS A 137 28.30 3.67 6.20
CA HIS A 137 27.18 3.06 6.92
C HIS A 137 25.91 3.05 6.07
N LEU A 138 25.05 2.04 6.35
CA LEU A 138 23.69 1.92 5.81
C LEU A 138 22.68 2.03 6.95
N ARG A 139 21.53 2.62 6.66
CA ARG A 139 20.39 2.66 7.58
C ARG A 139 19.23 1.87 6.99
N PHE A 140 18.66 0.98 7.80
CA PHE A 140 17.51 0.18 7.41
C PHE A 140 16.35 0.47 8.36
N GLY A 141 15.18 0.77 7.81
CA GLY A 141 13.91 0.70 8.53
C GLY A 141 13.34 -0.70 8.38
N VAL A 142 13.08 -1.40 9.47
CA VAL A 142 12.48 -2.73 9.44
C VAL A 142 11.10 -2.67 10.06
N VAL A 143 10.08 -3.05 9.28
CA VAL A 143 8.69 -3.11 9.72
C VAL A 143 8.12 -4.48 9.41
N SER A 144 7.27 -5.00 10.30
CA SER A 144 6.66 -6.32 10.17
C SER A 144 5.38 -6.40 10.98
N CYS A 145 4.47 -7.28 10.56
CA CYS A 145 3.27 -7.66 11.31
C CYS A 145 2.37 -6.49 11.73
N GLN A 146 2.33 -5.44 10.95
CA GLN A 146 1.45 -4.31 11.22
C GLN A 146 0.01 -4.66 10.85
N SER A 147 -0.90 -4.63 11.85
CA SER A 147 -2.30 -4.90 11.62
C SER A 147 -2.95 -3.77 10.82
N TYR A 148 -3.50 -4.09 9.66
CA TYR A 148 -4.27 -3.13 8.85
C TYR A 148 -5.54 -2.66 9.57
N GLU A 149 -6.12 -3.50 10.43
CA GLU A 149 -7.39 -3.23 11.10
C GLU A 149 -7.22 -2.39 12.38
N ASN A 150 -6.01 -2.29 12.91
CA ASN A 150 -5.74 -1.67 14.20
C ASN A 150 -4.59 -0.66 14.11
N GLY A 151 -4.92 0.63 14.25
CA GLY A 151 -3.95 1.69 14.38
C GLY A 151 -3.87 2.63 13.17
N TYR A 152 -3.02 3.65 13.30
CA TYR A 152 -2.92 4.77 12.35
C TYR A 152 -1.60 4.75 11.59
N TYR A 153 -0.85 3.64 11.64
CA TYR A 153 0.43 3.48 10.94
C TYR A 153 1.45 4.59 11.22
N HIS A 154 1.41 5.20 12.41
CA HIS A 154 2.29 6.31 12.77
C HIS A 154 3.77 5.99 12.62
N ALA A 155 4.16 4.72 12.81
CA ALA A 155 5.54 4.27 12.68
C ALA A 155 6.13 4.52 11.29
N TYR A 156 5.33 4.45 10.23
CA TYR A 156 5.80 4.71 8.86
C TYR A 156 6.19 6.17 8.61
N ARG A 157 5.67 7.09 9.41
CA ARG A 157 6.06 8.51 9.30
C ARG A 157 7.45 8.78 9.87
N GLU A 158 7.93 7.90 10.75
CA GLU A 158 9.22 8.06 11.45
C GLU A 158 10.37 7.33 10.74
N ILE A 159 10.09 6.58 9.66
CA ILE A 159 11.05 5.89 8.81
C ILE A 159 11.35 6.74 7.59
#